data_ebf64cbd95bf1bae69f8345de43fec4e
#
_entry.id   ebf64cbd95bf1bae69f8345de43fec4e
#
_cell.length_a   1.000
_cell.length_b   1.000
_cell.length_c   1.000
_cell.angle_alpha   90.00
_cell.angle_beta   90.00
_cell.angle_gamma   90.00
#
_symmetry.space_group_name_H-M   'P 1'
#
loop_
_entity.id
_entity.type
_entity.pdbx_description
1 polymer ?
#
loop_
_entity_poly.entity_id
_entity_poly.type
_entity_poly.pdbx_seq_one_letter_code
_entity_poly.pdbx_strand_id
1 'polypeptide(L)'
;MKKVILISFLALAGSSAFAGGLMTNTNQSVHFLRNPALDATTGIDGVYANPAGLIFLTDGLHLSLNNQSAYQTRTITSTFAPFAANNNGNATKVFTGEASAPLIPSFQLAYKKDRYAISAAFAVTGGGGKAV
;
A
#
# COMPACT_ATOMS: atom_id res chain seq x y z
N MET A 1 -16.96 23.03 20.24
CA MET A 1 -16.97 21.64 19.71
C MET A 1 -16.43 21.56 18.27
N LYS A 2 -16.94 22.32 17.29
CA LYS A 2 -16.46 22.25 15.88
C LYS A 2 -14.95 22.54 15.71
N LYS A 3 -14.38 23.50 16.48
CA LYS A 3 -12.95 23.82 16.44
C LYS A 3 -12.05 22.71 17.00
N VAL A 4 -12.51 21.98 18.01
CA VAL A 4 -11.78 20.86 18.61
C VAL A 4 -11.70 19.68 17.63
N ILE A 5 -12.79 19.39 16.93
CA ILE A 5 -12.85 18.34 15.90
C ILE A 5 -11.89 18.66 14.74
N LEU A 6 -11.83 19.92 14.33
CA LEU A 6 -10.93 20.35 13.25
C LEU A 6 -9.45 20.21 13.67
N ILE A 7 -9.12 20.58 14.91
CA ILE A 7 -7.76 20.45 15.46
C ILE A 7 -7.36 18.97 15.63
N SER A 8 -8.28 18.14 16.05
CA SER A 8 -8.03 16.69 16.14
C SER A 8 -7.80 16.05 14.76
N PHE A 9 -8.51 16.50 13.73
CA PHE A 9 -8.30 16.05 12.36
C PHE A 9 -6.95 16.53 11.80
N LEU A 10 -6.54 17.77 12.12
CA LEU A 10 -5.25 18.32 11.71
C LEU A 10 -4.07 17.64 12.45
N ALA A 11 -4.27 17.27 13.71
CA ALA A 11 -3.26 16.55 14.48
C ALA A 11 -3.04 15.10 13.98
N LEU A 12 -4.09 14.43 13.47
CA LEU A 12 -3.95 13.14 12.79
C LEU A 12 -3.23 13.26 11.44
N ALA A 13 -3.39 14.38 10.74
CA ALA A 13 -2.70 14.65 9.48
C ALA A 13 -1.21 14.99 9.67
N GLY A 14 -0.81 15.40 10.89
CA GLY A 14 0.57 15.71 11.25
C GLY A 14 1.39 14.53 11.78
N SER A 15 0.83 13.32 11.85
CA SER A 15 1.62 12.13 12.12
C SER A 15 2.61 11.94 10.96
N SER A 16 3.89 12.10 11.26
CA SER A 16 5.01 11.98 10.34
C SER A 16 4.80 10.79 9.39
N ALA A 17 4.47 11.11 8.15
CA ALA A 17 4.50 10.14 7.06
C ALA A 17 5.97 9.79 6.82
N PHE A 18 6.47 8.75 7.48
CA PHE A 18 7.70 8.10 7.07
C PHE A 18 7.42 7.41 5.74
N ALA A 19 7.45 8.19 4.67
CA ALA A 19 7.39 7.70 3.31
C ALA A 19 8.79 7.25 2.94
N GLY A 20 9.04 5.98 3.08
CA GLY A 20 10.30 5.39 2.66
C GLY A 20 10.32 3.93 3.07
N GLY A 21 10.52 3.08 2.13
CA GLY A 21 10.63 1.65 2.34
C GLY A 21 11.02 0.96 1.06
N LEU A 22 11.57 -0.23 1.19
CA LEU A 22 11.94 -1.05 0.05
C LEU A 22 10.73 -1.69 -0.63
N MET A 23 9.58 -1.67 0.03
CA MET A 23 8.35 -2.27 -0.48
C MET A 23 7.34 -1.21 -0.89
N THR A 24 6.84 -1.37 -2.10
CA THR A 24 5.60 -0.78 -2.56
C THR A 24 4.56 -1.88 -2.69
N ASN A 25 3.36 -1.66 -2.19
CA ASN A 25 2.29 -2.64 -2.23
C ASN A 25 1.12 -2.11 -3.06
N THR A 26 0.98 -2.63 -4.26
CA THR A 26 -0.17 -2.37 -5.14
C THR A 26 -1.21 -3.47 -5.05
N ASN A 27 -0.85 -4.60 -4.43
CA ASN A 27 -1.74 -5.74 -4.23
C ASN A 27 -2.58 -5.53 -2.97
N GLN A 28 -3.77 -5.02 -3.14
CA GLN A 28 -4.69 -4.70 -2.03
C GLN A 28 -5.77 -5.76 -1.82
N SER A 29 -5.84 -6.77 -2.70
CA SER A 29 -6.77 -7.88 -2.57
C SER A 29 -6.22 -9.16 -3.22
N VAL A 30 -6.77 -10.30 -2.84
CA VAL A 30 -6.42 -11.59 -3.45
C VAL A 30 -6.81 -11.65 -4.94
N HIS A 31 -7.78 -10.87 -5.37
CA HIS A 31 -8.19 -10.77 -6.76
C HIS A 31 -7.09 -10.20 -7.66
N PHE A 32 -6.29 -9.28 -7.14
CA PHE A 32 -5.15 -8.72 -7.86
C PHE A 32 -4.15 -9.78 -8.31
N LEU A 33 -3.96 -10.84 -7.53
CA LEU A 33 -3.06 -11.94 -7.89
C LEU A 33 -3.57 -12.73 -9.11
N ARG A 34 -4.88 -12.79 -9.30
CA ARG A 34 -5.50 -13.47 -10.44
C ARG A 34 -5.58 -12.60 -11.69
N ASN A 35 -5.82 -11.31 -11.49
CA ASN A 35 -5.93 -10.34 -12.55
C ASN A 35 -5.42 -8.99 -12.07
N PRO A 36 -4.15 -8.64 -12.34
CA PRO A 36 -3.58 -7.36 -11.92
C PRO A 36 -4.15 -6.15 -12.68
N ALA A 37 -4.82 -6.36 -13.79
CA ALA A 37 -5.51 -5.30 -14.54
C ALA A 37 -6.92 -5.08 -13.97
N LEU A 38 -7.02 -4.29 -12.91
CA LEU A 38 -8.28 -3.99 -12.21
C LEU A 38 -8.96 -2.68 -12.65
N ASP A 39 -8.46 -2.02 -13.68
CA ASP A 39 -8.97 -0.71 -14.13
C ASP A 39 -10.45 -0.76 -14.57
N ALA A 40 -10.90 -1.91 -15.05
CA ALA A 40 -12.27 -2.13 -15.46
C ALA A 40 -13.05 -3.09 -14.54
N THR A 41 -12.58 -3.29 -13.30
CA THR A 41 -13.27 -4.18 -12.37
C THR A 41 -14.66 -3.65 -12.02
N THR A 42 -15.62 -4.57 -11.94
CA THR A 42 -17.00 -4.31 -11.53
C THR A 42 -17.33 -4.99 -10.19
N GLY A 43 -16.32 -5.56 -9.54
CA GLY A 43 -16.42 -6.20 -8.23
C GLY A 43 -16.11 -5.26 -7.08
N ILE A 44 -16.01 -5.83 -5.87
CA ILE A 44 -15.66 -5.08 -4.65
C ILE A 44 -14.28 -4.43 -4.72
N ASP A 45 -13.36 -4.97 -5.51
CA ASP A 45 -12.03 -4.37 -5.75
C ASP A 45 -12.10 -3.00 -6.42
N GLY A 46 -13.23 -2.69 -7.02
CA GLY A 46 -13.54 -1.36 -7.53
C GLY A 46 -13.45 -0.25 -6.47
N VAL A 47 -13.60 -0.57 -5.19
CA VAL A 47 -13.44 0.40 -4.11
C VAL A 47 -12.05 1.07 -4.16
N TYR A 48 -11.04 0.31 -4.54
CA TYR A 48 -9.67 0.81 -4.67
C TYR A 48 -9.29 1.16 -6.12
N ALA A 49 -9.62 0.30 -7.07
CA ALA A 49 -9.11 0.38 -8.43
C ALA A 49 -10.05 1.13 -9.40
N ASN A 50 -11.36 0.95 -9.27
CA ASN A 50 -12.37 1.53 -10.17
C ASN A 50 -13.68 1.83 -9.44
N PRO A 51 -13.79 2.94 -8.71
CA PRO A 51 -15.02 3.26 -7.97
C PRO A 51 -16.28 3.35 -8.84
N ALA A 52 -16.14 3.71 -10.11
CA ALA A 52 -17.26 3.75 -11.03
C ALA A 52 -17.83 2.35 -11.33
N GLY A 53 -17.01 1.31 -11.21
CA GLY A 53 -17.43 -0.07 -11.39
C GLY A 53 -18.36 -0.59 -10.30
N LEU A 54 -18.41 0.07 -9.14
CA LEU A 54 -19.26 -0.34 -8.01
C LEU A 54 -20.75 -0.26 -8.31
N ILE A 55 -21.14 0.51 -9.32
CA ILE A 55 -22.54 0.60 -9.75
C ILE A 55 -23.08 -0.73 -10.29
N PHE A 56 -22.21 -1.62 -10.74
CA PHE A 56 -22.55 -2.94 -11.24
C PHE A 56 -22.65 -4.01 -10.16
N LEU A 57 -22.32 -3.70 -8.91
CA LEU A 57 -22.58 -4.58 -7.78
C LEU A 57 -24.08 -4.81 -7.61
N THR A 58 -24.45 -5.91 -7.00
CA THR A 58 -25.83 -6.13 -6.54
C THR A 58 -26.17 -5.17 -5.41
N ASP A 59 -27.44 -4.86 -5.23
CA ASP A 59 -27.86 -4.01 -4.10
C ASP A 59 -27.55 -4.69 -2.77
N GLY A 60 -27.02 -3.92 -1.83
CA GLY A 60 -26.68 -4.40 -0.49
C GLY A 60 -25.30 -3.98 -0.02
N LEU A 61 -24.88 -4.59 1.07
CA LEU A 61 -23.58 -4.38 1.69
C LEU A 61 -22.57 -5.42 1.20
N HIS A 62 -21.41 -4.95 0.76
CA HIS A 62 -20.30 -5.77 0.31
C HIS A 62 -19.08 -5.50 1.19
N LEU A 63 -18.44 -6.55 1.64
CA LEU A 63 -17.23 -6.49 2.47
C LEU A 63 -16.19 -7.44 1.91
N SER A 64 -14.95 -6.95 1.80
CA SER A 64 -13.77 -7.75 1.50
C SER A 64 -12.72 -7.51 2.58
N LEU A 65 -12.24 -8.59 3.18
CA LEU A 65 -11.16 -8.59 4.15
C LEU A 65 -10.01 -9.40 3.57
N ASN A 66 -8.84 -8.79 3.51
CA ASN A 66 -7.67 -9.44 2.96
C ASN A 66 -6.49 -9.27 3.92
N ASN A 67 -5.59 -10.23 3.86
CA ASN A 67 -4.30 -10.16 4.51
C ASN A 67 -3.21 -10.66 3.58
N GLN A 68 -2.09 -9.99 3.60
CA GLN A 68 -0.89 -10.34 2.84
C GLN A 68 0.29 -10.49 3.79
N SER A 69 1.18 -11.43 3.50
CA SER A 69 2.51 -11.51 4.10
C SER A 69 3.54 -11.24 3.03
N ALA A 70 4.49 -10.36 3.28
CA ALA A 70 5.52 -10.01 2.33
C ALA A 70 6.90 -10.06 2.97
N TYR A 71 7.82 -10.70 2.26
CA TYR A 71 9.23 -10.79 2.61
C TYR A 71 10.03 -10.47 1.37
N GLN A 72 10.94 -9.51 1.47
CA GLN A 72 11.73 -9.07 0.34
C GLN A 72 13.17 -8.83 0.79
N THR A 73 14.13 -9.34 0.01
CA THR A 73 15.53 -8.96 0.09
C THR A 73 15.91 -8.26 -1.20
N ARG A 74 16.57 -7.12 -1.12
CA ARG A 74 17.06 -6.37 -2.26
C ARG A 74 18.53 -6.08 -2.09
N THR A 75 19.34 -6.48 -3.07
CA THR A 75 20.77 -6.17 -3.13
C THR A 75 20.99 -5.08 -4.15
N ILE A 76 21.65 -4.01 -3.74
CA ILE A 76 22.02 -2.88 -4.59
C ILE A 76 23.54 -2.83 -4.63
N THR A 77 24.11 -3.01 -5.82
CA THR A 77 25.53 -2.82 -6.07
C THR A 77 25.74 -1.43 -6.64
N SER A 78 26.49 -0.60 -5.96
CA SER A 78 26.78 0.78 -6.37
C SER A 78 28.26 0.99 -6.52
N THR A 79 28.68 1.63 -7.60
CA THR A 79 30.07 2.02 -7.84
C THR A 79 30.17 3.53 -7.79
N PHE A 80 30.96 4.03 -6.82
CA PHE A 80 31.18 5.44 -6.59
C PHE A 80 32.60 5.63 -6.06
N ALA A 81 33.43 6.42 -6.74
CA ALA A 81 34.86 6.56 -6.45
C ALA A 81 35.17 6.85 -4.97
N PRO A 82 34.44 7.72 -4.24
CA PRO A 82 34.65 7.96 -2.82
C PRO A 82 34.50 6.74 -1.90
N PHE A 83 33.83 5.67 -2.34
CA PHE A 83 33.75 4.45 -1.52
C PHE A 83 35.12 3.81 -1.30
N ALA A 84 36.07 3.99 -2.22
CA ALA A 84 37.42 3.44 -2.11
C ALA A 84 38.14 3.86 -0.84
N ALA A 85 37.85 5.07 -0.32
CA ALA A 85 38.49 5.59 0.90
C ALA A 85 38.20 4.74 2.14
N ASN A 86 37.04 4.12 2.22
CA ASN A 86 36.56 3.35 3.38
C ASN A 86 36.23 1.89 3.05
N ASN A 87 36.69 1.40 1.89
CA ASN A 87 36.36 0.06 1.40
C ASN A 87 37.59 -0.63 0.77
N ASN A 88 38.73 -0.54 1.47
CA ASN A 88 40.00 -1.17 1.07
C ASN A 88 40.42 -0.88 -0.38
N GLY A 89 40.20 0.35 -0.85
CA GLY A 89 40.49 0.74 -2.23
C GLY A 89 39.43 0.33 -3.26
N ASN A 90 38.39 -0.34 -2.89
CA ASN A 90 37.35 -0.76 -3.80
C ASN A 90 36.23 0.31 -3.90
N ALA A 91 36.05 0.84 -5.10
CA ALA A 91 35.02 1.83 -5.40
C ALA A 91 33.59 1.21 -5.48
N THR A 92 33.47 -0.11 -5.50
CA THR A 92 32.19 -0.80 -5.58
C THR A 92 31.76 -1.28 -4.19
N LYS A 93 30.55 -0.93 -3.77
CA LYS A 93 29.96 -1.36 -2.51
C LYS A 93 28.61 -2.00 -2.73
N VAL A 94 28.35 -3.07 -1.99
CA VAL A 94 27.09 -3.80 -2.00
C VAL A 94 26.30 -3.40 -0.75
N PHE A 95 25.05 -3.04 -0.95
CA PHE A 95 24.08 -2.73 0.10
C PHE A 95 22.96 -3.75 0.04
N THR A 96 22.64 -4.35 1.16
CA THR A 96 21.49 -5.28 1.25
C THR A 96 20.40 -4.62 2.06
N GLY A 97 19.20 -4.59 1.51
CA GLY A 97 18.01 -4.14 2.19
C GLY A 97 17.06 -5.30 2.40
N GLU A 98 16.53 -5.42 3.59
CA GLU A 98 15.55 -6.44 3.95
C GLU A 98 14.24 -5.78 4.37
N ALA A 99 13.14 -6.32 3.90
CA ALA A 99 11.80 -5.93 4.30
C ALA A 99 11.01 -7.16 4.72
N SER A 100 10.44 -7.10 5.90
CA SER A 100 9.62 -8.16 6.46
C SER A 100 8.32 -7.54 6.98
N ALA A 101 7.22 -7.94 6.42
CA ALA A 101 5.89 -7.53 6.84
C ALA A 101 4.99 -8.78 6.89
N PRO A 102 4.93 -9.46 8.04
CA PRO A 102 4.19 -10.71 8.19
C PRO A 102 2.68 -10.51 8.10
N LEU A 103 2.20 -9.31 8.38
CA LEU A 103 0.78 -8.97 8.37
C LEU A 103 0.57 -7.61 7.70
N ILE A 104 -0.08 -7.63 6.55
CA ILE A 104 -0.45 -6.43 5.78
C ILE A 104 -1.95 -6.51 5.54
N PRO A 105 -2.77 -6.01 6.47
CA PRO A 105 -4.21 -6.08 6.33
C PRO A 105 -4.72 -5.06 5.31
N SER A 106 -5.77 -5.44 4.61
CA SER A 106 -6.60 -4.51 3.85
C SER A 106 -8.07 -4.86 3.99
N PHE A 107 -8.92 -3.86 3.94
CA PHE A 107 -10.35 -4.08 3.83
C PHE A 107 -10.98 -3.13 2.83
N GLN A 108 -12.05 -3.58 2.22
CA GLN A 108 -12.86 -2.83 1.30
C GLN A 108 -14.32 -3.00 1.69
N LEU A 109 -15.04 -1.91 1.76
CA LEU A 109 -16.44 -1.85 2.11
C LEU A 109 -17.18 -1.07 1.02
N ALA A 110 -18.28 -1.60 0.53
CA ALA A 110 -19.18 -0.90 -0.37
C ALA A 110 -20.63 -1.16 0.01
N TYR A 111 -21.43 -0.13 -0.03
CA TYR A 111 -22.90 -0.24 0.01
C TYR A 111 -23.47 0.32 -1.26
N LYS A 112 -24.20 -0.52 -1.97
CA LYS A 112 -24.86 -0.15 -3.23
C LYS A 112 -26.37 -0.21 -3.08
N LYS A 113 -27.05 0.80 -3.59
CA LYS A 113 -28.50 0.82 -3.70
C LYS A 113 -28.93 1.58 -4.95
N ASP A 114 -29.69 0.93 -5.80
CA ASP A 114 -30.16 1.48 -7.07
C ASP A 114 -28.98 1.99 -7.92
N ARG A 115 -28.89 3.32 -8.12
CA ARG A 115 -27.84 4.01 -8.87
C ARG A 115 -26.74 4.60 -7.99
N TYR A 116 -26.79 4.39 -6.68
CA TYR A 116 -25.84 4.97 -5.73
C TYR A 116 -24.96 3.89 -5.15
N ALA A 117 -23.68 4.18 -5.04
CA ALA A 117 -22.73 3.38 -4.29
C ALA A 117 -21.88 4.29 -3.39
N ILE A 118 -21.68 3.87 -2.14
CA ILE A 118 -20.79 4.50 -1.18
C ILE A 118 -19.76 3.45 -0.79
N SER A 119 -18.49 3.84 -0.75
CA SER A 119 -17.43 2.90 -0.43
C SER A 119 -16.37 3.50 0.47
N ALA A 120 -15.66 2.63 1.17
CA ALA A 120 -14.48 2.93 1.97
C ALA A 120 -13.47 1.81 1.85
N ALA A 121 -12.18 2.15 1.87
CA ALA A 121 -11.10 1.19 1.91
C ALA A 121 -10.05 1.59 2.93
N PHE A 122 -9.40 0.58 3.48
CA PHE A 122 -8.14 0.71 4.20
C PHE A 122 -7.13 -0.25 3.55
N ALA A 123 -5.96 0.26 3.25
CA ALA A 123 -4.90 -0.51 2.63
C ALA A 123 -3.52 0.05 2.98
N VAL A 124 -2.57 -0.83 3.19
CA VAL A 124 -1.17 -0.47 3.39
C VAL A 124 -0.49 -0.45 2.03
N THR A 125 -0.18 0.72 1.53
CA THR A 125 0.36 0.93 0.16
C THR A 125 1.88 0.86 0.07
N GLY A 126 2.58 0.81 1.20
CA GLY A 126 4.03 0.69 1.22
C GLY A 126 4.63 0.88 2.61
N GLY A 127 5.91 0.70 2.71
CA GLY A 127 6.70 0.81 3.94
C GLY A 127 7.40 -0.49 4.33
N GLY A 128 7.98 -0.54 5.53
CA GLY A 128 8.50 -1.76 6.14
C GLY A 128 9.84 -2.25 5.61
N GLY A 129 10.68 -1.38 5.07
CA GLY A 129 12.04 -1.74 4.69
C GLY A 129 13.10 -1.24 5.68
N LYS A 130 14.19 -1.98 5.83
CA LYS A 130 15.39 -1.60 6.55
C LYS A 130 16.60 -1.83 5.64
N ALA A 131 17.46 -0.83 5.54
CA ALA A 131 18.78 -1.00 4.96
C ALA A 131 19.76 -1.48 6.04
N VAL A 132 20.55 -2.46 5.75
CA VAL A 132 21.56 -3.04 6.65
C VAL A 132 22.94 -2.86 6.04
#